data_dddfe2bff484b6f97de79238d93b1498
#
_entry.id   dddfe2bff484b6f97de79238d93b1498
#
_cell.length_a   1.000
_cell.length_b   1.000
_cell.length_c   1.000
_cell.angle_alpha   90.00
_cell.angle_beta   90.00
_cell.angle_gamma   90.00
#
_symmetry.space_group_name_H-M   'P 1'
#
loop_
_entity.id
_entity.type
_entity.pdbx_description
1 polymer ?
#
loop_
_entity_poly.entity_id
_entity_poly.type
_entity_poly.pdbx_seq_one_letter_code
_entity_poly.pdbx_strand_id
1 'polypeptide(L)'
;IAFGGMLLVILYLLAKSGSFASALPIIALYAFAGYRLMPALQQVYVNLSKMRFAGSALDALHHDFTSLDKNGGERLNRHRPEPMGLNETIRLDQVHYTYPNAEQPALNSLSLTISAHTTIGLVGATGSGKTTTVDIILGLLSPQGGQLTVDGEPITLTNVSAWRRTVGYVPQHIYLADDTVAANIAFGLPSERIDMAAVERAARIANLHDFVMGDMPQRYHTLVGERGVRLSGGQRQRIGIARALYHDPELLIMDEATSALDNLTEQAVMEAVNNLGNRKTIILIAHRLSTVRKCDQIFMLEKNGKLTGQGTFDELTESNESFRAMACRH
;
A
#
# COMPACT_ATOMS: atom_id res chain seq x y z
N ILE A 1 -21.35 -12.36 46.89
CA ILE A 1 -20.59 -13.36 47.67
C ILE A 1 -20.09 -12.73 48.96
N ALA A 2 -19.39 -11.57 48.99
CA ALA A 2 -18.84 -10.93 50.19
C ALA A 2 -19.92 -10.57 51.23
N PHE A 3 -21.01 -9.96 50.81
CA PHE A 3 -22.14 -9.65 51.68
C PHE A 3 -22.83 -10.90 52.25
N GLY A 4 -22.97 -11.96 51.46
CA GLY A 4 -23.54 -13.24 51.91
C GLY A 4 -22.65 -13.92 52.97
N GLY A 5 -21.32 -13.92 52.77
CA GLY A 5 -20.37 -14.43 53.75
C GLY A 5 -20.39 -13.67 55.07
N MET A 6 -20.49 -12.33 55.00
CA MET A 6 -20.59 -11.47 56.18
C MET A 6 -21.89 -11.73 56.98
N LEU A 7 -22.99 -11.93 56.28
CA LEU A 7 -24.28 -12.24 56.90
C LEU A 7 -24.27 -13.59 57.59
N LEU A 8 -23.63 -14.60 57.03
CA LEU A 8 -23.42 -15.92 57.66
C LEU A 8 -22.59 -15.83 58.91
N VAL A 9 -21.50 -15.06 58.92
CA VAL A 9 -20.65 -14.81 60.11
C VAL A 9 -21.44 -14.13 61.19
N ILE A 10 -22.25 -13.12 60.86
CA ILE A 10 -23.10 -12.40 61.84
C ILE A 10 -24.14 -13.37 62.44
N LEU A 11 -24.83 -14.16 61.62
CA LEU A 11 -25.80 -15.15 62.10
C LEU A 11 -25.15 -16.22 63.01
N TYR A 12 -23.95 -16.71 62.65
CA TYR A 12 -23.20 -17.66 63.45
C TYR A 12 -22.79 -17.06 64.81
N LEU A 13 -22.30 -15.84 64.86
CA LEU A 13 -21.92 -15.13 66.08
C LEU A 13 -23.12 -14.87 67.00
N LEU A 14 -24.28 -14.49 66.44
CA LEU A 14 -25.53 -14.31 67.19
C LEU A 14 -26.02 -15.63 67.79
N ALA A 15 -25.93 -16.73 67.04
CA ALA A 15 -26.35 -18.05 67.52
C ALA A 15 -25.43 -18.54 68.66
N LYS A 16 -24.14 -18.21 68.64
CA LYS A 16 -23.16 -18.66 69.66
C LYS A 16 -23.13 -17.81 70.92
N SER A 17 -23.35 -16.46 70.83
CA SER A 17 -23.21 -15.51 71.93
C SER A 17 -24.48 -15.36 72.78
N GLY A 18 -25.65 -15.81 72.35
CA GLY A 18 -26.90 -15.74 73.05
C GLY A 18 -27.45 -14.31 73.38
N SER A 19 -26.65 -13.27 73.12
CA SER A 19 -26.97 -11.86 73.35
C SER A 19 -26.38 -10.98 72.24
N PHE A 20 -27.24 -10.11 71.70
CA PHE A 20 -26.86 -9.15 70.68
C PHE A 20 -25.81 -8.13 71.15
N ALA A 21 -25.89 -7.72 72.43
CA ALA A 21 -24.97 -6.75 73.01
C ALA A 21 -23.51 -7.27 73.11
N SER A 22 -23.29 -8.55 73.32
CA SER A 22 -21.96 -9.14 73.37
C SER A 22 -21.34 -9.43 71.98
N ALA A 23 -22.20 -9.62 70.97
CA ALA A 23 -21.75 -9.84 69.60
C ALA A 23 -21.44 -8.51 68.84
N LEU A 24 -22.03 -7.39 69.25
CA LEU A 24 -21.94 -6.09 68.54
C LEU A 24 -20.51 -5.60 68.30
N PRO A 25 -19.56 -5.64 69.27
CA PRO A 25 -18.18 -5.19 69.03
C PRO A 25 -17.45 -6.03 68.00
N ILE A 26 -17.71 -7.34 67.98
CA ILE A 26 -17.09 -8.27 67.04
C ILE A 26 -17.65 -8.04 65.62
N ILE A 27 -18.98 -7.86 65.52
CA ILE A 27 -19.63 -7.55 64.23
C ILE A 27 -19.09 -6.23 63.67
N ALA A 28 -18.98 -5.19 64.54
CA ALA A 28 -18.43 -3.88 64.17
C ALA A 28 -16.99 -3.99 63.65
N LEU A 29 -16.14 -4.80 64.32
CA LEU A 29 -14.76 -5.03 63.93
C LEU A 29 -14.69 -5.69 62.54
N TYR A 30 -15.47 -6.74 62.27
CA TYR A 30 -15.48 -7.40 60.99
C TYR A 30 -16.10 -6.52 59.87
N ALA A 31 -17.12 -5.73 60.17
CA ALA A 31 -17.69 -4.77 59.25
C ALA A 31 -16.67 -3.70 58.88
N PHE A 32 -15.96 -3.15 59.83
CA PHE A 32 -14.90 -2.17 59.60
C PHE A 32 -13.70 -2.75 58.86
N ALA A 33 -13.27 -3.96 59.19
CA ALA A 33 -12.19 -4.65 58.48
C ALA A 33 -12.59 -4.93 57.03
N GLY A 34 -13.82 -5.42 56.81
CA GLY A 34 -14.35 -5.64 55.44
C GLY A 34 -14.41 -4.37 54.64
N TYR A 35 -14.91 -3.27 55.21
CA TYR A 35 -14.95 -1.97 54.55
C TYR A 35 -13.55 -1.49 54.14
N ARG A 36 -12.55 -1.67 54.99
CA ARG A 36 -11.17 -1.24 54.74
C ARG A 36 -10.41 -2.18 53.78
N LEU A 37 -10.72 -3.47 53.75
CA LEU A 37 -10.10 -4.45 52.86
C LEU A 37 -10.69 -4.47 51.45
N MET A 38 -11.98 -4.14 51.32
CA MET A 38 -12.68 -4.22 50.04
C MET A 38 -12.01 -3.37 48.91
N PRO A 39 -11.61 -2.09 49.15
CA PRO A 39 -10.92 -1.31 48.13
C PRO A 39 -9.59 -1.93 47.73
N ALA A 40 -8.83 -2.48 48.67
CA ALA A 40 -7.54 -3.12 48.37
C ALA A 40 -7.72 -4.37 47.50
N LEU A 41 -8.72 -5.20 47.80
CA LEU A 41 -9.07 -6.38 46.97
C LEU A 41 -9.55 -5.99 45.58
N GLN A 42 -10.37 -4.96 45.49
CA GLN A 42 -10.80 -4.42 44.21
C GLN A 42 -9.61 -3.91 43.37
N GLN A 43 -8.66 -3.24 44.00
CA GLN A 43 -7.48 -2.72 43.31
C GLN A 43 -6.57 -3.86 42.81
N VAL A 44 -6.37 -4.91 43.62
CA VAL A 44 -5.68 -6.12 43.19
C VAL A 44 -6.37 -6.78 42.00
N TYR A 45 -7.70 -6.94 42.08
CA TYR A 45 -8.46 -7.53 40.96
C TYR A 45 -8.35 -6.71 39.66
N VAL A 46 -8.50 -5.38 39.74
CA VAL A 46 -8.37 -4.49 38.59
C VAL A 46 -6.96 -4.55 38.00
N ASN A 47 -5.94 -4.54 38.85
CA ASN A 47 -4.56 -4.61 38.37
C ASN A 47 -4.22 -5.96 37.73
N LEU A 48 -4.68 -7.08 38.32
CA LEU A 48 -4.54 -8.40 37.69
C LEU A 48 -5.28 -8.50 36.35
N SER A 49 -6.47 -7.91 36.25
CA SER A 49 -7.23 -7.87 35.00
C SER A 49 -6.50 -7.04 33.93
N LYS A 50 -5.93 -5.87 34.31
CA LYS A 50 -5.11 -5.06 33.43
C LYS A 50 -3.85 -5.78 32.95
N MET A 51 -3.17 -6.51 33.84
CA MET A 51 -1.99 -7.31 33.47
C MET A 51 -2.33 -8.41 32.47
N ARG A 52 -3.46 -9.11 32.65
CA ARG A 52 -3.90 -10.13 31.69
C ARG A 52 -4.24 -9.55 30.33
N PHE A 53 -4.88 -8.39 30.30
CA PHE A 53 -5.21 -7.70 29.04
C PHE A 53 -3.94 -7.19 28.33
N ALA A 54 -2.99 -6.61 29.08
CA ALA A 54 -1.73 -6.14 28.54
C ALA A 54 -0.84 -7.29 28.03
N GLY A 55 -0.93 -8.48 28.63
CA GLY A 55 -0.18 -9.66 28.22
C GLY A 55 -0.47 -10.06 26.78
N SER A 56 -1.73 -10.11 26.38
CA SER A 56 -2.10 -10.46 24.99
C SER A 56 -1.59 -9.44 23.96
N ALA A 57 -1.59 -8.15 24.30
CA ALA A 57 -1.02 -7.12 23.44
C ALA A 57 0.51 -7.22 23.34
N LEU A 58 1.17 -7.56 24.44
CA LEU A 58 2.62 -7.78 24.46
C LEU A 58 3.02 -9.02 23.64
N ASP A 59 2.25 -10.11 23.75
CA ASP A 59 2.48 -11.33 22.97
C ASP A 59 2.31 -11.06 21.46
N ALA A 60 1.32 -10.29 21.07
CA ALA A 60 1.11 -9.87 19.68
C ALA A 60 2.31 -9.03 19.17
N LEU A 61 2.72 -8.02 19.93
CA LEU A 61 3.89 -7.21 19.60
C LEU A 61 5.18 -8.05 19.51
N HIS A 62 5.40 -8.96 20.47
CA HIS A 62 6.56 -9.84 20.45
C HIS A 62 6.57 -10.77 19.23
N HIS A 63 5.39 -11.30 18.87
CA HIS A 63 5.24 -12.10 17.65
C HIS A 63 5.57 -11.28 16.40
N ASP A 64 5.07 -10.04 16.32
CA ASP A 64 5.34 -9.16 15.18
C ASP A 64 6.83 -8.81 15.09
N PHE A 65 7.48 -8.43 16.18
CA PHE A 65 8.93 -8.18 16.20
C PHE A 65 9.76 -9.40 15.80
N THR A 66 9.42 -10.58 16.31
CA THR A 66 10.15 -11.82 15.97
C THR A 66 9.89 -12.26 14.53
N SER A 67 8.72 -11.96 13.96
CA SER A 67 8.42 -12.22 12.55
C SER A 67 9.18 -11.28 11.61
N LEU A 68 9.35 -10.01 11.98
CA LEU A 68 10.17 -9.04 11.25
C LEU A 68 11.65 -9.46 11.20
N ASP A 69 12.20 -9.96 12.31
CA ASP A 69 13.59 -10.43 12.35
C ASP A 69 13.81 -11.69 11.50
N LYS A 70 12.82 -12.61 11.47
CA LYS A 70 12.87 -13.83 10.64
C LYS A 70 12.72 -13.57 9.14
N ASN A 71 11.95 -12.56 8.77
CA ASN A 71 11.75 -12.17 7.37
C ASN A 71 12.87 -11.28 6.83
N GLY A 72 14.01 -11.22 7.53
CA GLY A 72 15.16 -10.44 7.13
C GLY A 72 14.77 -8.98 6.96
N GLY A 73 14.41 -8.32 8.07
CA GLY A 73 14.22 -6.89 8.06
C GLY A 73 15.38 -6.27 7.30
N GLU A 74 15.10 -5.68 6.14
CA GLU A 74 16.11 -4.98 5.37
C GLU A 74 16.86 -4.09 6.38
N ARG A 75 18.05 -4.50 6.78
CA ARG A 75 18.96 -3.60 7.48
C ARG A 75 19.01 -2.41 6.56
N LEU A 76 18.46 -1.29 7.01
CA LEU A 76 18.52 -0.01 6.32
C LEU A 76 19.99 0.21 5.98
N ASN A 77 20.39 -0.35 4.84
CA ASN A 77 21.74 -0.21 4.35
C ASN A 77 21.89 1.29 4.08
N ARG A 78 22.69 1.97 4.88
CA ARG A 78 22.93 3.43 4.76
C ARG A 78 23.50 3.80 3.39
N HIS A 79 23.96 2.81 2.63
CA HIS A 79 24.33 2.97 1.22
C HIS A 79 23.06 2.76 0.38
N ARG A 80 22.63 3.81 -0.30
CA ARG A 80 21.61 3.69 -1.35
C ARG A 80 22.27 2.95 -2.52
N PRO A 81 21.80 1.74 -2.89
CA PRO A 81 22.39 1.01 -4.02
C PRO A 81 22.18 1.82 -5.31
N GLU A 82 23.09 1.70 -6.26
CA GLU A 82 22.88 2.24 -7.60
C GLU A 82 21.62 1.62 -8.22
N PRO A 83 20.85 2.38 -9.03
CA PRO A 83 19.71 1.83 -9.75
C PRO A 83 20.14 0.65 -10.65
N MET A 84 19.32 -0.37 -10.71
CA MET A 84 19.50 -1.48 -11.63
C MET A 84 18.95 -1.04 -12.99
N GLY A 85 19.73 -1.17 -14.07
CA GLY A 85 19.27 -0.78 -15.42
C GLY A 85 18.16 -1.68 -15.94
N LEU A 86 17.43 -1.20 -16.95
CA LEU A 86 16.45 -1.97 -17.73
C LEU A 86 16.69 -1.73 -19.22
N ASN A 87 17.42 -2.65 -19.85
CA ASN A 87 17.88 -2.50 -21.23
C ASN A 87 17.20 -3.46 -22.22
N GLU A 88 16.75 -4.62 -21.74
CA GLU A 88 16.23 -5.68 -22.60
C GLU A 88 14.79 -6.08 -22.22
N THR A 89 14.61 -6.71 -21.08
CA THR A 89 13.33 -7.33 -20.72
C THR A 89 13.05 -7.41 -19.24
N ILE A 90 11.77 -7.33 -18.89
CA ILE A 90 11.21 -7.78 -17.61
C ILE A 90 10.45 -9.08 -17.89
N ARG A 91 10.76 -10.15 -17.17
CA ARG A 91 10.11 -11.44 -17.34
C ARG A 91 9.57 -11.98 -16.03
N LEU A 92 8.29 -12.34 -16.04
CA LEU A 92 7.67 -13.21 -15.06
C LEU A 92 7.69 -14.63 -15.62
N ASP A 93 8.21 -15.59 -14.84
CA ASP A 93 8.33 -16.98 -15.28
C ASP A 93 7.65 -17.89 -14.26
N GLN A 94 6.52 -18.50 -14.65
CA GLN A 94 5.71 -19.41 -13.84
C GLN A 94 5.36 -18.85 -12.44
N VAL A 95 5.09 -17.56 -12.35
CA VAL A 95 4.86 -16.88 -11.07
C VAL A 95 3.59 -17.35 -10.41
N HIS A 96 3.72 -17.76 -9.15
CA HIS A 96 2.62 -18.15 -8.27
C HIS A 96 2.61 -17.28 -7.02
N TYR A 97 1.41 -16.81 -6.64
CA TYR A 97 1.23 -16.03 -5.42
C TYR A 97 -0.17 -16.20 -4.83
N THR A 98 -0.24 -16.48 -3.53
CA THR A 98 -1.47 -16.55 -2.74
C THR A 98 -1.36 -15.61 -1.54
N TYR A 99 -2.35 -14.73 -1.36
CA TYR A 99 -2.37 -13.85 -0.19
C TYR A 99 -2.57 -14.64 1.11
N PRO A 100 -2.03 -14.19 2.24
CA PRO A 100 -2.31 -14.79 3.54
C PRO A 100 -3.83 -14.92 3.77
N ASN A 101 -4.26 -16.07 4.24
CA ASN A 101 -5.67 -16.40 4.50
C ASN A 101 -6.60 -16.45 3.26
N ALA A 102 -6.07 -16.41 2.04
CA ALA A 102 -6.87 -16.63 0.83
C ALA A 102 -6.90 -18.14 0.47
N GLU A 103 -8.06 -18.63 0.06
CA GLU A 103 -8.23 -20.02 -0.38
C GLU A 103 -7.75 -20.25 -1.83
N GLN A 104 -7.75 -19.20 -2.64
CA GLN A 104 -7.38 -19.28 -4.05
C GLN A 104 -6.18 -18.40 -4.34
N PRO A 105 -5.28 -18.83 -5.25
CA PRO A 105 -4.15 -18.03 -5.67
C PRO A 105 -4.62 -16.77 -6.42
N ALA A 106 -3.96 -15.65 -6.18
CA ALA A 106 -4.13 -14.43 -6.96
C ALA A 106 -3.43 -14.55 -8.32
N LEU A 107 -2.29 -15.25 -8.36
CA LEU A 107 -1.57 -15.61 -9.58
C LEU A 107 -1.27 -17.11 -9.56
N ASN A 108 -1.55 -17.79 -10.68
CA ASN A 108 -1.31 -19.21 -10.84
C ASN A 108 -0.49 -19.46 -12.11
N SER A 109 0.82 -19.65 -11.96
CA SER A 109 1.78 -19.91 -13.03
C SER A 109 1.77 -18.86 -14.14
N LEU A 110 1.69 -17.58 -13.76
CA LEU A 110 1.73 -16.46 -14.71
C LEU A 110 3.12 -16.36 -15.35
N SER A 111 3.14 -16.42 -16.68
CA SER A 111 4.33 -16.14 -17.47
C SER A 111 4.04 -15.04 -18.48
N LEU A 112 4.85 -13.97 -18.47
CA LEU A 112 4.80 -12.90 -19.46
C LEU A 112 6.17 -12.24 -19.60
N THR A 113 6.41 -11.65 -20.76
CA THR A 113 7.66 -10.93 -21.06
C THR A 113 7.32 -9.54 -21.57
N ILE A 114 7.95 -8.52 -20.99
CA ILE A 114 7.83 -7.13 -21.35
C ILE A 114 9.16 -6.66 -21.90
N SER A 115 9.18 -6.20 -23.14
CA SER A 115 10.39 -5.63 -23.75
C SER A 115 10.67 -4.24 -23.18
N ALA A 116 11.93 -3.92 -22.99
CA ALA A 116 12.32 -2.55 -22.62
C ALA A 116 11.90 -1.55 -23.72
N HIS A 117 11.68 -0.31 -23.30
CA HIS A 117 11.30 0.79 -24.20
C HIS A 117 10.00 0.55 -24.98
N THR A 118 9.06 -0.21 -24.40
CA THR A 118 7.71 -0.41 -24.93
C THR A 118 6.66 0.08 -23.95
N THR A 119 5.50 0.46 -24.49
CA THR A 119 4.31 0.76 -23.69
C THR A 119 3.38 -0.45 -23.71
N ILE A 120 3.14 -1.04 -22.55
CA ILE A 120 2.24 -2.19 -22.41
C ILE A 120 0.97 -1.84 -21.66
N GLY A 121 -0.14 -2.48 -22.07
CA GLY A 121 -1.40 -2.43 -21.36
C GLY A 121 -1.66 -3.71 -20.55
N LEU A 122 -2.05 -3.59 -19.29
CA LEU A 122 -2.50 -4.70 -18.48
C LEU A 122 -4.00 -4.56 -18.23
N VAL A 123 -4.80 -5.44 -18.84
CA VAL A 123 -6.27 -5.38 -18.79
C VAL A 123 -6.88 -6.66 -18.20
N GLY A 124 -8.11 -6.56 -17.74
CA GLY A 124 -8.85 -7.69 -17.18
C GLY A 124 -9.87 -7.24 -16.14
N ALA A 125 -10.77 -8.12 -15.76
CA ALA A 125 -11.80 -7.85 -14.75
C ALA A 125 -11.19 -7.55 -13.37
N THR A 126 -11.99 -6.95 -12.48
CA THR A 126 -11.60 -6.81 -11.07
C THR A 126 -11.32 -8.19 -10.46
N GLY A 127 -10.23 -8.30 -9.72
CA GLY A 127 -9.78 -9.58 -9.14
C GLY A 127 -9.05 -10.51 -10.12
N SER A 128 -8.69 -10.05 -11.32
CA SER A 128 -7.92 -10.86 -12.29
C SER A 128 -6.43 -10.98 -11.96
N GLY A 129 -5.94 -10.34 -10.90
CA GLY A 129 -4.53 -10.40 -10.51
C GLY A 129 -3.64 -9.28 -11.04
N LYS A 130 -4.18 -8.25 -11.71
CA LYS A 130 -3.40 -7.10 -12.25
C LYS A 130 -2.55 -6.41 -11.19
N THR A 131 -3.17 -5.99 -10.09
CA THR A 131 -2.48 -5.33 -8.98
C THR A 131 -1.41 -6.23 -8.38
N THR A 132 -1.71 -7.52 -8.17
CA THR A 132 -0.73 -8.50 -7.66
C THR A 132 0.44 -8.67 -8.61
N THR A 133 0.19 -8.71 -9.93
CA THR A 133 1.25 -8.76 -10.95
C THR A 133 2.16 -7.54 -10.86
N VAL A 134 1.56 -6.35 -10.72
CA VAL A 134 2.30 -5.09 -10.58
C VAL A 134 3.06 -5.04 -9.26
N ASP A 135 2.48 -5.48 -8.15
CA ASP A 135 3.18 -5.53 -6.86
C ASP A 135 4.40 -6.45 -6.88
N ILE A 136 4.34 -7.54 -7.65
CA ILE A 136 5.50 -8.41 -7.89
C ILE A 136 6.52 -7.70 -8.77
N ILE A 137 6.13 -7.05 -9.86
CA ILE A 137 7.05 -6.28 -10.72
C ILE A 137 7.70 -5.14 -9.94
N LEU A 138 6.97 -4.45 -9.06
CA LEU A 138 7.49 -3.45 -8.13
C LEU A 138 8.45 -4.03 -7.08
N GLY A 139 8.49 -5.36 -6.93
CA GLY A 139 9.23 -6.03 -5.87
C GLY A 139 8.62 -5.81 -4.48
N LEU A 140 7.35 -5.38 -4.38
CA LEU A 140 6.62 -5.24 -3.11
C LEU A 140 6.20 -6.61 -2.57
N LEU A 141 5.87 -7.54 -3.48
CA LEU A 141 5.58 -8.94 -3.17
C LEU A 141 6.64 -9.84 -3.78
N SER A 142 7.08 -10.83 -3.00
CA SER A 142 7.97 -11.88 -3.50
C SER A 142 7.13 -13.06 -3.98
N PRO A 143 7.34 -13.59 -5.20
CA PRO A 143 6.63 -14.76 -5.67
C PRO A 143 6.90 -15.98 -4.77
N GLN A 144 5.85 -16.78 -4.52
CA GLN A 144 5.96 -18.03 -3.75
C GLN A 144 6.43 -19.20 -4.62
N GLY A 145 6.26 -19.07 -5.93
CA GLY A 145 6.78 -19.99 -6.95
C GLY A 145 7.09 -19.22 -8.22
N GLY A 146 8.01 -19.72 -9.03
CA GLY A 146 8.52 -18.99 -10.18
C GLY A 146 9.44 -17.84 -9.80
N GLN A 147 9.69 -16.91 -10.72
CA GLN A 147 10.60 -15.80 -10.51
C GLN A 147 10.28 -14.57 -11.36
N LEU A 148 10.71 -13.40 -10.87
CA LEU A 148 10.82 -12.16 -11.64
C LEU A 148 12.28 -11.99 -12.05
N THR A 149 12.53 -11.77 -13.34
CA THR A 149 13.87 -11.45 -13.85
C THR A 149 13.84 -10.12 -14.61
N VAL A 150 14.93 -9.38 -14.52
CA VAL A 150 15.18 -8.13 -15.27
C VAL A 150 16.50 -8.30 -16.00
N ASP A 151 16.49 -8.18 -17.32
CA ASP A 151 17.64 -8.42 -18.21
C ASP A 151 18.34 -9.77 -17.91
N GLY A 152 17.54 -10.81 -17.57
CA GLY A 152 18.02 -12.14 -17.21
C GLY A 152 18.48 -12.30 -15.76
N GLU A 153 18.61 -11.22 -14.99
CA GLU A 153 18.99 -11.28 -13.58
C GLU A 153 17.75 -11.45 -12.68
N PRO A 154 17.68 -12.46 -11.81
CA PRO A 154 16.55 -12.67 -10.91
C PRO A 154 16.50 -11.58 -9.82
N ILE A 155 15.30 -11.04 -9.58
CA ILE A 155 15.06 -10.09 -8.51
C ILE A 155 14.90 -10.85 -7.20
N THR A 156 15.76 -10.55 -6.25
CA THR A 156 15.86 -11.17 -4.93
C THR A 156 15.89 -10.11 -3.83
N LEU A 157 15.87 -10.54 -2.57
CA LEU A 157 15.99 -9.62 -1.43
C LEU A 157 17.29 -8.80 -1.43
N THR A 158 18.33 -9.25 -2.13
CA THR A 158 19.63 -8.56 -2.18
C THR A 158 19.68 -7.41 -3.17
N ASN A 159 18.95 -7.48 -4.28
CA ASN A 159 18.97 -6.47 -5.36
C ASN A 159 17.63 -5.72 -5.54
N VAL A 160 16.55 -6.15 -4.91
CA VAL A 160 15.22 -5.52 -5.03
C VAL A 160 15.24 -4.02 -4.68
N SER A 161 16.12 -3.59 -3.77
CA SER A 161 16.25 -2.17 -3.43
C SER A 161 16.86 -1.35 -4.58
N ALA A 162 17.80 -1.90 -5.33
CA ALA A 162 18.35 -1.31 -6.55
C ALA A 162 17.30 -1.28 -7.67
N TRP A 163 16.56 -2.37 -7.84
CA TRP A 163 15.46 -2.47 -8.80
C TRP A 163 14.36 -1.41 -8.53
N ARG A 164 13.88 -1.27 -7.29
CA ARG A 164 12.86 -0.28 -6.93
C ARG A 164 13.26 1.16 -7.26
N ARG A 165 14.54 1.46 -7.31
CA ARG A 165 15.04 2.80 -7.71
C ARG A 165 14.95 3.07 -9.21
N THR A 166 14.84 2.02 -10.00
CA THR A 166 14.65 2.09 -11.45
C THR A 166 13.17 2.34 -11.82
N VAL A 167 12.25 2.13 -10.85
CA VAL A 167 10.81 2.14 -11.09
C VAL A 167 10.14 3.40 -10.53
N GLY A 168 9.35 4.07 -11.37
CA GLY A 168 8.38 5.09 -10.98
C GLY A 168 6.97 4.47 -10.91
N TYR A 169 6.26 4.70 -9.83
CA TYR A 169 4.91 4.16 -9.65
C TYR A 169 3.90 5.24 -9.36
N VAL A 170 2.81 5.24 -10.10
CA VAL A 170 1.64 6.11 -9.90
C VAL A 170 0.48 5.23 -9.45
N PRO A 171 0.15 5.21 -8.16
CA PRO A 171 -0.96 4.42 -7.64
C PRO A 171 -2.31 5.02 -8.02
N GLN A 172 -3.36 4.19 -7.97
CA GLN A 172 -4.75 4.60 -8.22
C GLN A 172 -5.19 5.76 -7.30
N HIS A 173 -4.79 5.72 -6.02
CA HIS A 173 -5.08 6.76 -5.05
C HIS A 173 -3.81 7.50 -4.64
N ILE A 174 -3.74 8.78 -5.01
CA ILE A 174 -2.58 9.61 -4.69
C ILE A 174 -2.72 10.18 -3.27
N TYR A 175 -1.77 9.80 -2.42
CA TYR A 175 -1.60 10.42 -1.11
C TYR A 175 -0.65 11.62 -1.21
N LEU A 176 -1.07 12.77 -0.69
CA LEU A 176 -0.24 13.98 -0.57
C LEU A 176 0.02 14.28 0.91
N ALA A 177 1.27 14.58 1.22
CA ALA A 177 1.67 15.06 2.52
C ALA A 177 1.25 16.53 2.69
N ASP A 178 1.00 16.96 3.92
CA ASP A 178 0.79 18.38 4.25
C ASP A 178 2.11 19.15 4.17
N ASP A 179 2.54 19.37 2.95
CA ASP A 179 3.81 20.04 2.62
C ASP A 179 3.66 20.80 1.29
N THR A 180 4.72 21.35 0.77
CA THR A 180 4.73 22.09 -0.49
C THR A 180 4.52 21.19 -1.70
N VAL A 181 4.14 21.78 -2.84
CA VAL A 181 4.07 21.06 -4.12
C VAL A 181 5.42 20.43 -4.46
N ALA A 182 6.52 21.17 -4.29
CA ALA A 182 7.87 20.66 -4.55
C ALA A 182 8.22 19.45 -3.67
N ALA A 183 7.94 19.51 -2.37
CA ALA A 183 8.18 18.41 -1.44
C ALA A 183 7.30 17.19 -1.75
N ASN A 184 6.08 17.40 -2.23
CA ASN A 184 5.20 16.33 -2.69
C ASN A 184 5.68 15.67 -3.99
N ILE A 185 6.29 16.40 -4.90
CA ILE A 185 6.91 15.85 -6.13
C ILE A 185 8.22 15.12 -5.76
N ALA A 186 9.09 15.75 -4.98
CA ALA A 186 10.34 15.16 -4.49
C ALA A 186 10.17 14.34 -3.20
N PHE A 187 9.08 13.59 -3.11
CA PHE A 187 8.63 12.91 -1.89
C PHE A 187 9.72 12.06 -1.23
N GLY A 188 9.87 12.25 0.09
CA GLY A 188 10.85 11.51 0.89
C GLY A 188 12.26 12.13 0.90
N LEU A 189 12.46 13.29 0.27
CA LEU A 189 13.69 14.05 0.35
C LEU A 189 13.54 15.23 1.33
N PRO A 190 14.56 15.52 2.13
CA PRO A 190 14.60 16.75 2.92
C PRO A 190 14.67 17.98 1.99
N SER A 191 14.11 19.10 2.43
CA SER A 191 13.94 20.32 1.61
C SER A 191 15.24 20.81 0.96
N GLU A 192 16.37 20.63 1.65
CA GLU A 192 17.71 21.07 1.20
C GLU A 192 18.26 20.19 0.06
N ARG A 193 17.65 19.03 -0.18
CA ARG A 193 18.08 18.08 -1.22
C ARG A 193 17.12 18.01 -2.41
N ILE A 194 16.09 18.86 -2.42
CA ILE A 194 15.16 18.93 -3.54
C ILE A 194 15.82 19.61 -4.73
N ASP A 195 15.97 18.87 -5.83
CA ASP A 195 16.38 19.43 -7.11
C ASP A 195 15.18 20.07 -7.81
N MET A 196 15.11 21.40 -7.79
CA MET A 196 14.03 22.15 -8.40
C MET A 196 13.99 22.00 -9.92
N ALA A 197 15.10 21.77 -10.60
CA ALA A 197 15.12 21.53 -12.04
C ALA A 197 14.46 20.17 -12.36
N ALA A 198 14.69 19.15 -11.54
CA ALA A 198 13.99 17.86 -11.64
C ALA A 198 12.49 18.00 -11.32
N VAL A 199 12.11 18.81 -10.32
CA VAL A 199 10.70 19.10 -10.00
C VAL A 199 10.00 19.73 -11.20
N GLU A 200 10.57 20.78 -11.79
CA GLU A 200 9.98 21.47 -12.94
C GLU A 200 9.90 20.56 -14.17
N ARG A 201 10.92 19.78 -14.45
CA ARG A 201 10.96 18.84 -15.56
C ARG A 201 9.85 17.80 -15.42
N ALA A 202 9.71 17.17 -14.25
CA ALA A 202 8.67 16.22 -13.96
C ALA A 202 7.25 16.85 -14.03
N ALA A 203 7.10 18.07 -13.51
CA ALA A 203 5.84 18.80 -13.54
C ALA A 203 5.41 19.19 -14.97
N ARG A 204 6.35 19.51 -15.86
CA ARG A 204 6.05 19.77 -17.29
C ARG A 204 5.53 18.53 -17.99
N ILE A 205 6.15 17.38 -17.78
CA ILE A 205 5.70 16.10 -18.34
C ILE A 205 4.31 15.75 -17.82
N ALA A 206 4.06 15.96 -16.52
CA ALA A 206 2.75 15.74 -15.91
C ALA A 206 1.68 16.80 -16.25
N ASN A 207 1.96 17.74 -17.16
CA ASN A 207 1.08 18.86 -17.49
C ASN A 207 0.59 19.66 -16.27
N LEU A 208 1.46 19.82 -15.28
CA LEU A 208 1.19 20.46 -14.00
C LEU A 208 1.84 21.85 -13.88
N HIS A 209 2.93 22.10 -14.64
CA HIS A 209 3.78 23.28 -14.50
C HIS A 209 3.02 24.60 -14.63
N ASP A 210 2.21 24.75 -15.67
CA ASP A 210 1.52 26.00 -15.95
C ASP A 210 0.49 26.34 -14.87
N PHE A 211 -0.23 25.32 -14.36
CA PHE A 211 -1.11 25.47 -13.23
C PHE A 211 -0.35 25.94 -11.98
N VAL A 212 0.79 25.33 -11.67
CA VAL A 212 1.58 25.72 -10.48
C VAL A 212 2.12 27.13 -10.61
N MET A 213 2.55 27.53 -11.81
CA MET A 213 3.13 28.87 -12.04
C MET A 213 2.10 29.97 -12.15
N GLY A 214 0.88 29.67 -12.65
CA GLY A 214 -0.18 30.65 -12.89
C GLY A 214 -1.16 30.79 -11.71
N ASP A 215 -1.61 29.66 -11.16
CA ASP A 215 -2.73 29.65 -10.23
C ASP A 215 -2.33 29.52 -8.76
N MET A 216 -1.08 29.09 -8.48
CA MET A 216 -0.65 28.89 -7.10
C MET A 216 0.10 30.10 -6.53
N PRO A 217 -0.28 30.61 -5.32
CA PRO A 217 0.23 31.88 -4.80
C PRO A 217 1.75 31.88 -4.53
N GLN A 218 2.31 30.75 -4.14
CA GLN A 218 3.74 30.58 -3.90
C GLN A 218 4.37 29.56 -4.88
N ARG A 219 3.71 29.33 -6.02
CA ARG A 219 4.16 28.39 -7.05
C ARG A 219 4.49 27.02 -6.43
N TYR A 220 5.65 26.46 -6.66
CA TYR A 220 6.10 25.16 -6.12
C TYR A 220 6.26 25.14 -4.60
N HIS A 221 6.34 26.28 -3.94
CA HIS A 221 6.40 26.40 -2.47
C HIS A 221 5.01 26.53 -1.81
N THR A 222 3.94 26.46 -2.59
CA THR A 222 2.58 26.49 -2.06
C THR A 222 2.30 25.21 -1.27
N LEU A 223 1.78 25.36 -0.04
CA LEU A 223 1.32 24.25 0.79
C LEU A 223 0.01 23.66 0.24
N VAL A 224 -0.03 22.36 0.01
CA VAL A 224 -1.21 21.67 -0.54
C VAL A 224 -2.29 21.38 0.49
N GLY A 225 -1.97 21.49 1.80
CA GLY A 225 -2.83 21.15 2.91
C GLY A 225 -2.96 19.65 3.15
N GLU A 226 -3.59 19.30 4.28
CA GLU A 226 -3.76 17.89 4.67
C GLU A 226 -4.44 17.09 3.55
N ARG A 227 -3.79 16.01 3.10
CA ARG A 227 -4.22 15.16 1.98
C ARG A 227 -4.54 15.91 0.68
N GLY A 228 -3.97 17.11 0.50
CA GLY A 228 -4.22 17.91 -0.70
C GLY A 228 -5.65 18.43 -0.83
N VAL A 229 -6.31 18.76 0.28
CA VAL A 229 -7.70 19.21 0.33
C VAL A 229 -7.98 20.44 -0.54
N ARG A 230 -6.96 21.23 -0.84
CA ARG A 230 -7.03 22.44 -1.68
C ARG A 230 -6.93 22.18 -3.18
N LEU A 231 -6.75 20.90 -3.57
CA LEU A 231 -6.51 20.49 -4.95
C LEU A 231 -7.68 19.67 -5.49
N SER A 232 -7.97 19.82 -6.79
CA SER A 232 -8.88 18.94 -7.49
C SER A 232 -8.32 17.51 -7.59
N GLY A 233 -9.16 16.53 -7.92
CA GLY A 233 -8.73 15.15 -8.17
C GLY A 233 -7.66 15.07 -9.25
N GLY A 234 -7.85 15.77 -10.36
CA GLY A 234 -6.90 15.82 -11.46
C GLY A 234 -5.58 16.50 -11.10
N GLN A 235 -5.60 17.55 -10.28
CA GLN A 235 -4.36 18.19 -9.80
C GLN A 235 -3.56 17.25 -8.89
N ARG A 236 -4.21 16.54 -7.97
CA ARG A 236 -3.57 15.51 -7.14
C ARG A 236 -2.93 14.42 -8.01
N GLN A 237 -3.65 13.96 -9.02
CA GLN A 237 -3.18 12.92 -9.94
C GLN A 237 -1.94 13.36 -10.71
N ARG A 238 -1.91 14.59 -11.24
CA ARG A 238 -0.75 15.17 -11.91
C ARG A 238 0.46 15.32 -10.98
N ILE A 239 0.27 15.67 -9.70
CA ILE A 239 1.36 15.66 -8.70
C ILE A 239 1.89 14.24 -8.50
N GLY A 240 1.02 13.22 -8.45
CA GLY A 240 1.43 11.82 -8.36
C GLY A 240 2.26 11.36 -9.56
N ILE A 241 1.86 11.76 -10.76
CA ILE A 241 2.62 11.48 -12.00
C ILE A 241 3.98 12.19 -11.96
N ALA A 242 4.03 13.48 -11.60
CA ALA A 242 5.27 14.23 -11.46
C ALA A 242 6.20 13.60 -10.41
N ARG A 243 5.65 13.12 -9.27
CA ARG A 243 6.40 12.38 -8.25
C ARG A 243 7.07 11.13 -8.81
N ALA A 244 6.33 10.32 -9.57
CA ALA A 244 6.87 9.11 -10.18
C ALA A 244 8.00 9.41 -11.16
N LEU A 245 7.95 10.56 -11.85
CA LEU A 245 8.93 11.00 -12.85
C LEU A 245 10.12 11.77 -12.27
N TYR A 246 10.08 12.18 -11.00
CA TYR A 246 11.10 13.03 -10.40
C TYR A 246 12.52 12.46 -10.50
N HIS A 247 12.67 11.16 -10.24
CA HIS A 247 13.94 10.45 -10.29
C HIS A 247 14.31 9.92 -11.68
N ASP A 248 13.57 10.29 -12.70
CA ASP A 248 13.78 9.87 -14.10
C ASP A 248 13.83 8.33 -14.27
N PRO A 249 12.82 7.59 -13.81
CA PRO A 249 12.82 6.12 -13.80
C PRO A 249 12.90 5.54 -15.20
N GLU A 250 13.43 4.32 -15.36
CA GLU A 250 13.45 3.58 -16.62
C GLU A 250 12.14 2.79 -16.86
N LEU A 251 11.49 2.36 -15.78
CA LEU A 251 10.15 1.77 -15.80
C LEU A 251 9.16 2.70 -15.13
N LEU A 252 8.08 3.06 -15.82
CA LEU A 252 6.95 3.80 -15.28
C LEU A 252 5.71 2.91 -15.22
N ILE A 253 5.14 2.71 -14.06
CA ILE A 253 3.90 1.97 -13.87
C ILE A 253 2.79 2.95 -13.47
N MET A 254 1.67 2.92 -14.19
CA MET A 254 0.53 3.79 -13.97
C MET A 254 -0.73 2.95 -13.69
N ASP A 255 -1.18 2.95 -12.44
CA ASP A 255 -2.38 2.22 -12.02
C ASP A 255 -3.58 3.17 -12.01
N GLU A 256 -4.41 3.07 -13.07
CA GLU A 256 -5.57 3.96 -13.28
C GLU A 256 -5.28 5.46 -13.09
N ALA A 257 -4.05 5.86 -13.37
CA ALA A 257 -3.51 7.16 -13.02
C ALA A 257 -4.16 8.35 -13.76
N THR A 258 -5.12 8.11 -14.65
CA THR A 258 -5.84 9.16 -15.40
C THR A 258 -7.33 9.21 -15.06
N SER A 259 -7.82 8.36 -14.16
CA SER A 259 -9.25 8.21 -13.86
C SER A 259 -9.96 9.48 -13.36
N ALA A 260 -9.25 10.38 -12.69
CA ALA A 260 -9.77 11.65 -12.18
C ALA A 260 -9.45 12.87 -13.07
N LEU A 261 -8.84 12.66 -14.23
CA LEU A 261 -8.57 13.72 -15.22
C LEU A 261 -9.78 13.93 -16.13
N ASP A 262 -9.97 15.16 -16.58
CA ASP A 262 -10.84 15.46 -17.70
C ASP A 262 -10.21 14.98 -19.02
N ASN A 263 -11.01 14.76 -20.04
CA ASN A 263 -10.58 14.16 -21.29
C ASN A 263 -9.42 14.90 -21.99
N LEU A 264 -9.39 16.25 -21.93
CA LEU A 264 -8.33 17.04 -22.55
C LEU A 264 -7.01 16.89 -21.78
N THR A 265 -7.08 16.97 -20.48
CA THR A 265 -5.90 16.78 -19.59
C THR A 265 -5.40 15.33 -19.67
N GLU A 266 -6.30 14.34 -19.71
CA GLU A 266 -5.93 12.93 -19.89
C GLU A 266 -5.16 12.73 -21.19
N GLN A 267 -5.68 13.26 -22.32
CA GLN A 267 -5.00 13.18 -23.61
C GLN A 267 -3.61 13.82 -23.58
N ALA A 268 -3.48 15.03 -23.01
CA ALA A 268 -2.20 15.74 -22.93
C ALA A 268 -1.17 14.98 -22.09
N VAL A 269 -1.60 14.44 -20.95
CA VAL A 269 -0.72 13.62 -20.09
C VAL A 269 -0.33 12.33 -20.78
N MET A 270 -1.28 11.62 -21.39
CA MET A 270 -1.01 10.36 -22.10
C MET A 270 -0.12 10.58 -23.33
N GLU A 271 -0.28 11.70 -24.05
CA GLU A 271 0.62 12.05 -25.14
C GLU A 271 2.03 12.32 -24.66
N ALA A 272 2.18 13.07 -23.57
CA ALA A 272 3.49 13.31 -22.94
C ALA A 272 4.14 12.01 -22.45
N VAL A 273 3.36 11.10 -21.85
CA VAL A 273 3.83 9.79 -21.40
C VAL A 273 4.20 8.90 -22.59
N ASN A 274 3.39 8.86 -23.64
CA ASN A 274 3.69 8.09 -24.85
C ASN A 274 4.97 8.58 -25.55
N ASN A 275 5.22 9.90 -25.54
CA ASN A 275 6.45 10.47 -26.07
C ASN A 275 7.70 10.03 -25.26
N LEU A 276 7.53 9.55 -24.03
CA LEU A 276 8.58 8.91 -23.23
C LEU A 276 8.77 7.43 -23.62
N GLY A 277 7.78 6.77 -24.19
CA GLY A 277 7.76 5.32 -24.47
C GLY A 277 8.95 4.83 -25.30
N ASN A 278 9.45 5.65 -26.24
CA ASN A 278 10.66 5.32 -27.00
C ASN A 278 11.96 5.36 -26.18
N ARG A 279 11.91 5.83 -24.93
CA ARG A 279 13.06 5.96 -24.02
C ARG A 279 12.86 5.27 -22.69
N LYS A 280 11.63 4.90 -22.36
CA LYS A 280 11.24 4.31 -21.07
C LYS A 280 10.26 3.18 -21.31
N THR A 281 10.28 2.21 -20.42
CA THR A 281 9.27 1.16 -20.41
C THR A 281 8.06 1.64 -19.61
N ILE A 282 6.85 1.46 -20.15
CA ILE A 282 5.63 1.95 -19.51
C ILE A 282 4.63 0.81 -19.35
N ILE A 283 4.09 0.64 -18.15
CA ILE A 283 3.02 -0.31 -17.85
C ILE A 283 1.78 0.48 -17.46
N LEU A 284 0.72 0.34 -18.26
CA LEU A 284 -0.58 0.95 -18.01
C LEU A 284 -1.56 -0.10 -17.49
N ILE A 285 -2.03 0.06 -16.27
CA ILE A 285 -3.17 -0.71 -15.77
C ILE A 285 -4.41 0.11 -16.05
N ALA A 286 -5.29 -0.42 -16.89
CA ALA A 286 -6.46 0.32 -17.32
C ALA A 286 -7.75 -0.48 -17.14
N HIS A 287 -8.78 0.21 -16.65
CA HIS A 287 -10.16 -0.23 -16.70
C HIS A 287 -10.87 0.27 -17.98
N ARG A 288 -10.34 1.33 -18.59
CA ARG A 288 -10.84 1.87 -19.87
C ARG A 288 -9.95 1.41 -21.00
N LEU A 289 -10.51 0.72 -21.98
CA LEU A 289 -9.74 0.22 -23.13
C LEU A 289 -9.23 1.34 -24.03
N SER A 290 -9.86 2.52 -24.01
CA SER A 290 -9.36 3.71 -24.73
C SER A 290 -7.91 4.07 -24.33
N THR A 291 -7.55 3.87 -23.05
CA THR A 291 -6.22 4.20 -22.52
C THR A 291 -5.12 3.27 -23.07
N VAL A 292 -5.46 2.00 -23.33
CA VAL A 292 -4.48 1.01 -23.82
C VAL A 292 -4.47 0.84 -25.35
N ARG A 293 -5.29 1.60 -26.06
CA ARG A 293 -5.41 1.47 -27.52
C ARG A 293 -4.10 1.76 -28.28
N LYS A 294 -3.26 2.61 -27.72
CA LYS A 294 -1.95 2.98 -28.31
C LYS A 294 -0.78 2.18 -27.74
N CYS A 295 -1.04 1.18 -26.91
CA CYS A 295 0.02 0.32 -26.36
C CYS A 295 0.61 -0.56 -27.48
N ASP A 296 1.92 -0.78 -27.42
CA ASP A 296 2.64 -1.69 -28.32
C ASP A 296 2.18 -3.12 -28.11
N GLN A 297 1.84 -3.46 -26.85
CA GLN A 297 1.35 -4.78 -26.47
C GLN A 297 0.36 -4.68 -25.31
N ILE A 298 -0.65 -5.54 -25.32
CA ILE A 298 -1.64 -5.66 -24.25
C ILE A 298 -1.61 -7.10 -23.74
N PHE A 299 -1.61 -7.24 -22.42
CA PHE A 299 -1.78 -8.52 -21.73
C PHE A 299 -3.15 -8.56 -21.06
N MET A 300 -3.95 -9.55 -21.43
CA MET A 300 -5.27 -9.77 -20.85
C MET A 300 -5.19 -10.84 -19.77
N LEU A 301 -5.49 -10.45 -18.54
CA LEU A 301 -5.54 -11.34 -17.40
C LEU A 301 -6.99 -11.68 -17.05
N GLU A 302 -7.24 -12.95 -16.83
CA GLU A 302 -8.47 -13.48 -16.25
C GLU A 302 -8.24 -13.96 -14.81
N LYS A 303 -9.28 -14.51 -14.21
CA LYS A 303 -9.29 -14.97 -12.82
C LYS A 303 -8.03 -15.79 -12.49
N ASN A 304 -7.48 -15.57 -11.30
CA ASN A 304 -6.25 -16.22 -10.80
C ASN A 304 -4.98 -15.87 -11.60
N GLY A 305 -4.94 -14.70 -12.25
CA GLY A 305 -3.76 -14.26 -13.01
C GLY A 305 -3.49 -15.04 -14.28
N LYS A 306 -4.50 -15.74 -14.83
CA LYS A 306 -4.33 -16.49 -16.08
C LYS A 306 -4.22 -15.53 -17.24
N LEU A 307 -3.12 -15.61 -18.00
CA LEU A 307 -2.95 -14.89 -19.25
C LEU A 307 -3.81 -15.55 -20.34
N THR A 308 -4.83 -14.84 -20.85
CA THR A 308 -5.80 -15.35 -21.84
C THR A 308 -5.70 -14.66 -23.18
N GLY A 309 -4.97 -13.54 -23.28
CA GLY A 309 -4.73 -12.83 -24.50
C GLY A 309 -3.47 -11.99 -24.42
N GLN A 310 -2.76 -11.90 -25.53
CA GLN A 310 -1.55 -11.11 -25.71
C GLN A 310 -1.46 -10.65 -27.15
N GLY A 311 -1.22 -9.37 -27.38
CA GLY A 311 -1.09 -8.78 -28.71
C GLY A 311 -1.38 -7.28 -28.72
N THR A 312 -1.49 -6.69 -29.88
CA THR A 312 -1.95 -5.31 -30.08
C THR A 312 -3.46 -5.19 -29.84
N PHE A 313 -3.97 -3.98 -29.75
CA PHE A 313 -5.40 -3.72 -29.58
C PHE A 313 -6.26 -4.36 -30.69
N ASP A 314 -5.81 -4.23 -31.93
CA ASP A 314 -6.54 -4.74 -33.11
C ASP A 314 -6.49 -6.28 -33.13
N GLU A 315 -5.34 -6.89 -32.92
CA GLU A 315 -5.18 -8.35 -32.83
C GLU A 315 -6.06 -8.97 -31.74
N LEU A 316 -6.12 -8.35 -30.56
CA LEU A 316 -6.96 -8.84 -29.47
C LEU A 316 -8.46 -8.63 -29.77
N THR A 317 -8.83 -7.55 -30.43
CA THR A 317 -10.21 -7.31 -30.85
C THR A 317 -10.68 -8.36 -31.86
N GLU A 318 -9.80 -8.84 -32.72
CA GLU A 318 -10.10 -9.89 -33.70
C GLU A 318 -10.12 -11.30 -33.10
N SER A 319 -9.12 -11.61 -32.28
CA SER A 319 -8.85 -12.99 -31.82
C SER A 319 -9.50 -13.34 -30.47
N ASN A 320 -9.84 -12.36 -29.61
CA ASN A 320 -10.32 -12.62 -28.26
C ASN A 320 -11.73 -12.08 -28.03
N GLU A 321 -12.69 -12.98 -27.85
CA GLU A 321 -14.10 -12.63 -27.66
C GLU A 321 -14.35 -11.84 -26.37
N SER A 322 -13.68 -12.21 -25.28
CA SER A 322 -13.78 -11.50 -23.99
C SER A 322 -13.24 -10.08 -24.09
N PHE A 323 -12.13 -9.87 -24.83
CA PHE A 323 -11.57 -8.54 -25.07
C PHE A 323 -12.51 -7.70 -25.95
N ARG A 324 -13.07 -8.29 -27.01
CA ARG A 324 -14.06 -7.63 -27.87
C ARG A 324 -15.31 -7.20 -27.11
N ALA A 325 -15.81 -8.07 -26.21
CA ALA A 325 -16.97 -7.75 -25.39
C ALA A 325 -16.68 -6.58 -24.41
N MET A 326 -15.45 -6.46 -23.92
CA MET A 326 -15.02 -5.30 -23.12
C MET A 326 -14.90 -4.04 -23.98
N ALA A 327 -14.39 -4.15 -25.22
CA ALA A 327 -14.23 -3.02 -26.12
C ALA A 327 -15.57 -2.41 -26.60
N CYS A 328 -16.63 -3.23 -26.70
CA CYS A 328 -17.96 -2.77 -27.08
C CYS A 328 -18.76 -2.12 -25.95
N ARG A 329 -18.32 -2.22 -24.68
CA ARG A 329 -19.01 -1.64 -23.51
C ARG A 329 -18.54 -0.24 -23.13
N HIS A 330 -17.50 0.26 -23.79
CA HIS A 330 -16.86 1.55 -23.56
C HIS A 330 -16.72 2.33 -24.87
#